data_7e103e3837b7a72c994bf7f338a238c5
#
_entry.id   7e103e3837b7a72c994bf7f338a238c5
#
_cell.length_a   1.000
_cell.length_b   1.000
_cell.length_c   1.000
_cell.angle_alpha   90.00
_cell.angle_beta   90.00
_cell.angle_gamma   90.00
#
_symmetry.space_group_name_H-M   'P 1'
#
loop_
_entity.id
_entity.type
_entity.pdbx_description
1 polymer ?
#
loop_
_entity_poly.entity_id
_entity_poly.type
_entity_poly.pdbx_seq_one_letter_code
_entity_poly.pdbx_strand_id
1 'polypeptide(L)'
;MENSLFSEITWLSAKRPPELQSHWETEYPEIDVASAKIGLLERHGYSPEGYFALPVHCWLENYYRPMQSRFDAFLERHGHSDQAKAIVDAERHEIALYERFRDYYSYGVYVAKKV
;
A
#
# COMPACT_ATOMS: atom_id res chain seq x y z
N MET A 1 -16.93 -22.63 6.74
CA MET A 1 -16.80 -21.20 6.50
C MET A 1 -15.46 -20.89 5.84
N GLU A 2 -15.49 -20.02 4.86
CA GLU A 2 -14.29 -19.69 4.10
C GLU A 2 -13.47 -18.60 4.79
N ASN A 3 -12.15 -18.71 4.70
CA ASN A 3 -11.27 -17.63 5.08
C ASN A 3 -11.20 -16.60 3.97
N SER A 4 -11.15 -15.34 4.34
CA SER A 4 -10.98 -14.24 3.42
C SER A 4 -9.63 -13.57 3.68
N LEU A 5 -9.01 -13.08 2.60
CA LEU A 5 -7.79 -12.30 2.66
C LEU A 5 -8.11 -10.86 2.30
N PHE A 6 -7.64 -9.95 3.14
CA PHE A 6 -7.74 -8.51 2.89
C PHE A 6 -6.35 -7.91 2.91
N SER A 7 -6.01 -7.10 1.91
CA SER A 7 -4.77 -6.34 1.96
C SER A 7 -5.09 -4.85 1.96
N GLU A 8 -4.56 -4.15 2.94
CA GLU A 8 -4.84 -2.74 3.17
C GLU A 8 -3.56 -2.02 3.54
N ILE A 9 -3.39 -0.77 3.04
CA ILE A 9 -2.30 0.08 3.49
C ILE A 9 -2.45 0.29 4.99
N THR A 10 -1.38 0.03 5.73
CA THR A 10 -1.40 -0.01 7.19
C THR A 10 -0.21 0.74 7.74
N TRP A 11 -0.45 1.56 8.78
CA TRP A 11 0.63 2.18 9.53
C TRP A 11 1.33 1.15 10.42
N LEU A 12 2.67 1.14 10.36
CA LEU A 12 3.50 0.28 11.22
C LEU A 12 3.93 1.00 12.50
N SER A 13 3.68 2.31 12.60
CA SER A 13 4.07 3.11 13.73
C SER A 13 2.99 4.12 14.08
N ALA A 14 2.84 4.42 15.36
CA ALA A 14 1.93 5.47 15.83
C ALA A 14 2.46 6.87 15.54
N LYS A 15 3.78 7.01 15.42
CA LYS A 15 4.43 8.29 15.08
C LYS A 15 4.91 8.25 13.65
N ARG A 16 4.51 9.22 12.86
CA ARG A 16 4.80 9.30 11.44
C ARG A 16 5.26 10.70 11.05
N PRO A 17 6.21 10.83 10.10
CA PRO A 17 6.56 12.15 9.56
C PRO A 17 5.32 12.84 8.97
N PRO A 18 5.15 14.15 9.19
CA PRO A 18 3.96 14.86 8.69
C PRO A 18 3.78 14.78 7.17
N GLU A 19 4.86 14.80 6.41
CA GLU A 19 4.84 14.66 4.95
C GLU A 19 4.20 13.33 4.53
N LEU A 20 4.61 12.25 5.18
CA LEU A 20 4.11 10.91 4.89
C LEU A 20 2.64 10.78 5.30
N GLN A 21 2.31 11.27 6.48
CA GLN A 21 0.93 11.22 6.98
C GLN A 21 -0.01 11.99 6.06
N SER A 22 0.38 13.18 5.64
CA SER A 22 -0.41 14.00 4.72
C SER A 22 -0.64 13.31 3.38
N HIS A 23 0.41 12.68 2.84
CA HIS A 23 0.29 11.94 1.58
C HIS A 23 -0.77 10.84 1.66
N TRP A 24 -0.66 9.96 2.65
CA TRP A 24 -1.58 8.82 2.75
C TRP A 24 -2.99 9.23 3.18
N GLU A 25 -3.13 10.25 4.02
CA GLU A 25 -4.46 10.76 4.38
C GLU A 25 -5.19 11.34 3.17
N THR A 26 -4.45 11.88 2.20
CA THR A 26 -5.01 12.39 0.95
C THR A 26 -5.33 11.25 -0.02
N GLU A 27 -4.40 10.32 -0.22
CA GLU A 27 -4.54 9.25 -1.21
C GLU A 27 -5.43 8.11 -0.72
N TYR A 28 -5.39 7.81 0.58
CA TYR A 28 -6.15 6.72 1.17
C TYR A 28 -6.53 7.08 2.61
N PRO A 29 -7.61 7.85 2.80
CA PRO A 29 -8.01 8.33 4.14
C PRO A 29 -8.28 7.23 5.16
N GLU A 30 -8.54 6.01 4.70
CA GLU A 30 -8.86 4.87 5.56
C GLU A 30 -7.62 4.18 6.15
N ILE A 31 -6.42 4.69 5.84
CA ILE A 31 -5.19 4.13 6.41
C ILE A 31 -5.22 4.21 7.93
N ASP A 32 -4.84 3.12 8.59
CA ASP A 32 -4.82 3.05 10.04
C ASP A 32 -3.80 2.00 10.50
N VAL A 33 -3.64 1.85 11.81
CA VAL A 33 -2.79 0.80 12.37
C VAL A 33 -3.52 -0.55 12.34
N ALA A 34 -2.74 -1.65 12.45
CA ALA A 34 -3.29 -2.99 12.32
C ALA A 34 -4.38 -3.29 13.36
N SER A 35 -4.19 -2.86 14.62
CA SER A 35 -5.19 -3.11 15.66
C SER A 35 -6.54 -2.47 15.34
N ALA A 36 -6.53 -1.28 14.74
CA ALA A 36 -7.77 -0.61 14.33
C ALA A 36 -8.43 -1.35 13.16
N LYS A 37 -7.64 -1.82 12.19
CA LYS A 37 -8.15 -2.60 11.05
C LYS A 37 -8.77 -3.92 11.51
N ILE A 38 -8.11 -4.61 12.42
CA ILE A 38 -8.59 -5.87 12.99
C ILE A 38 -9.91 -5.65 13.72
N GLY A 39 -9.99 -4.59 14.53
CA GLY A 39 -11.23 -4.23 15.22
C GLY A 39 -12.37 -3.93 14.27
N LEU A 40 -12.08 -3.32 13.12
CA LEU A 40 -13.08 -3.05 12.09
C LEU A 40 -13.62 -4.36 11.50
N LEU A 41 -12.73 -5.33 11.22
CA LEU A 41 -13.14 -6.63 10.73
C LEU A 41 -14.08 -7.33 11.73
N GLU A 42 -13.75 -7.28 13.02
CA GLU A 42 -14.58 -7.85 14.06
C GLU A 42 -15.98 -7.23 14.09
N ARG A 43 -16.07 -5.92 13.95
CA ARG A 43 -17.35 -5.20 13.91
C ARG A 43 -18.19 -5.56 12.70
N HIS A 44 -17.56 -6.01 11.61
CA HIS A 44 -18.26 -6.43 10.39
C HIS A 44 -18.52 -7.92 10.34
N GLY A 45 -18.35 -8.63 11.44
CA GLY A 45 -18.72 -10.03 11.54
C GLY A 45 -17.65 -11.01 11.10
N TYR A 46 -16.37 -10.61 11.18
CA TYR A 46 -15.24 -11.48 10.87
C TYR A 46 -14.49 -11.83 12.14
N SER A 47 -13.96 -13.05 12.18
CA SER A 47 -13.05 -13.49 13.23
C SER A 47 -11.63 -13.43 12.68
N PRO A 48 -10.76 -12.56 13.24
CA PRO A 48 -9.38 -12.47 12.76
C PRO A 48 -8.61 -13.76 13.03
N GLU A 49 -7.95 -14.30 12.00
CA GLU A 49 -7.17 -15.53 12.12
C GLU A 49 -5.67 -15.26 12.04
N GLY A 50 -5.26 -14.21 11.35
CA GLY A 50 -3.86 -13.84 11.23
C GLY A 50 -3.64 -12.50 10.59
N TYR A 51 -2.44 -12.00 10.76
CA TYR A 51 -2.00 -10.75 10.18
C TYR A 51 -0.49 -10.78 9.94
N PHE A 52 -0.04 -10.19 8.84
CA PHE A 52 1.37 -9.90 8.65
C PHE A 52 1.54 -8.67 7.76
N ALA A 53 2.66 -7.97 7.96
CA ALA A 53 3.05 -6.85 7.11
C ALA A 53 3.84 -7.39 5.91
N LEU A 54 3.55 -6.87 4.73
CA LEU A 54 4.24 -7.30 3.51
C LEU A 54 5.72 -6.95 3.59
N PRO A 55 6.64 -7.91 3.40
CA PRO A 55 8.08 -7.65 3.49
C PRO A 55 8.59 -6.71 2.40
N VAL A 56 9.71 -6.04 2.70
CA VAL A 56 10.32 -5.04 1.80
C VAL A 56 10.58 -5.60 0.39
N HIS A 57 11.08 -6.82 0.28
CA HIS A 57 11.38 -7.39 -1.04
C HIS A 57 10.15 -7.56 -1.91
N CYS A 58 8.97 -7.77 -1.32
CA CYS A 58 7.71 -7.84 -2.07
C CYS A 58 7.38 -6.50 -2.71
N TRP A 59 7.70 -5.40 -2.03
CA TRP A 59 7.50 -4.06 -2.58
C TRP A 59 8.52 -3.74 -3.67
N LEU A 60 9.81 -3.88 -3.36
CA LEU A 60 10.88 -3.43 -4.25
C LEU A 60 11.12 -4.39 -5.40
N GLU A 61 11.40 -5.66 -5.12
CA GLU A 61 11.80 -6.62 -6.14
C GLU A 61 10.63 -7.16 -6.96
N ASN A 62 9.47 -7.38 -6.32
CA ASN A 62 8.34 -8.03 -6.96
C ASN A 62 7.28 -7.07 -7.48
N TYR A 63 7.34 -5.78 -7.10
CA TYR A 63 6.33 -4.82 -7.51
C TYR A 63 6.95 -3.56 -8.12
N TYR A 64 7.72 -2.79 -7.35
CA TYR A 64 8.22 -1.49 -7.82
C TYR A 64 9.28 -1.60 -8.92
N ARG A 65 10.26 -2.51 -8.79
CA ARG A 65 11.30 -2.65 -9.82
C ARG A 65 10.74 -3.12 -11.17
N PRO A 66 9.87 -4.14 -11.21
CA PRO A 66 9.19 -4.49 -12.46
C PRO A 66 8.36 -3.34 -13.04
N MET A 67 7.69 -2.56 -12.19
CA MET A 67 6.94 -1.39 -12.65
C MET A 67 7.85 -0.34 -13.28
N GLN A 68 8.95 0.00 -12.61
CA GLN A 68 9.93 0.97 -13.12
C GLN A 68 10.49 0.54 -14.48
N SER A 69 10.73 -0.74 -14.67
CA SER A 69 11.27 -1.26 -15.93
C SER A 69 10.31 -1.10 -17.11
N ARG A 70 9.03 -0.82 -16.86
CA ARG A 70 8.00 -0.63 -17.88
C ARG A 70 7.67 0.83 -18.17
N PHE A 71 8.25 1.77 -17.43
CA PHE A 71 7.91 3.18 -17.61
C PHE A 71 8.24 3.71 -19.00
N ASP A 72 9.41 3.38 -19.52
CA ASP A 72 9.82 3.86 -20.85
C ASP A 72 8.91 3.31 -21.97
N ALA A 73 8.60 2.03 -21.92
CA ALA A 73 7.70 1.41 -22.88
C ALA A 73 6.27 1.98 -22.78
N PHE A 74 5.81 2.24 -21.57
CA PHE A 74 4.51 2.84 -21.35
C PHE A 74 4.43 4.26 -21.94
N LEU A 75 5.44 5.08 -21.67
CA LEU A 75 5.51 6.44 -22.22
C LEU A 75 5.54 6.42 -23.74
N GLU A 76 6.36 5.55 -24.32
CA GLU A 76 6.48 5.42 -25.78
C GLU A 76 5.15 4.99 -26.40
N ARG A 77 4.48 3.99 -25.82
CA ARG A 77 3.18 3.50 -26.31
C ARG A 77 2.11 4.60 -26.31
N HIS A 78 2.18 5.51 -25.37
CA HIS A 78 1.22 6.61 -25.23
C HIS A 78 1.72 7.93 -25.80
N GLY A 79 2.77 7.89 -26.64
CA GLY A 79 3.28 9.06 -27.35
C GLY A 79 3.82 10.16 -26.44
N HIS A 80 4.30 9.82 -25.26
CA HIS A 80 4.81 10.77 -24.27
C HIS A 80 3.79 11.88 -23.96
N SER A 81 2.51 11.54 -23.91
CA SER A 81 1.45 12.50 -23.60
C SER A 81 1.62 13.06 -22.18
N ASP A 82 1.09 14.25 -21.95
CA ASP A 82 1.13 14.86 -20.60
C ASP A 82 0.44 13.98 -19.57
N GLN A 83 -0.66 13.33 -19.95
CA GLN A 83 -1.38 12.42 -19.07
C GLN A 83 -0.52 11.20 -18.70
N ALA A 84 0.18 10.60 -19.68
CA ALA A 84 1.05 9.45 -19.43
C ALA A 84 2.24 9.84 -18.54
N LYS A 85 2.83 11.01 -18.78
CA LYS A 85 3.92 11.53 -17.94
C LYS A 85 3.46 11.76 -16.50
N ALA A 86 2.25 12.29 -16.32
CA ALA A 86 1.70 12.52 -14.99
C ALA A 86 1.52 11.20 -14.21
N ILE A 87 1.07 10.15 -14.88
CA ILE A 87 0.92 8.82 -14.28
C ILE A 87 2.27 8.27 -13.83
N VAL A 88 3.28 8.32 -14.70
CA VAL A 88 4.62 7.83 -14.38
C VAL A 88 5.25 8.65 -13.24
N ASP A 89 5.09 9.97 -13.26
CA ASP A 89 5.62 10.83 -12.21
C ASP A 89 4.97 10.53 -10.85
N ALA A 90 3.67 10.28 -10.83
CA ALA A 90 2.96 9.91 -9.60
C ALA A 90 3.48 8.58 -9.05
N GLU A 91 3.71 7.59 -9.91
CA GLU A 91 4.26 6.29 -9.50
C GLU A 91 5.69 6.42 -9.00
N ARG A 92 6.52 7.22 -9.68
CA ARG A 92 7.90 7.49 -9.24
C ARG A 92 7.92 8.15 -7.86
N HIS A 93 7.00 9.08 -7.62
CA HIS A 93 6.87 9.74 -6.32
C HIS A 93 6.51 8.73 -5.24
N GLU A 94 5.56 7.85 -5.50
CA GLU A 94 5.15 6.82 -4.55
C GLU A 94 6.28 5.85 -4.24
N ILE A 95 7.05 5.44 -5.25
CA ILE A 95 8.21 4.55 -5.07
C ILE A 95 9.26 5.23 -4.18
N ALA A 96 9.59 6.48 -4.47
CA ALA A 96 10.56 7.26 -3.69
C ALA A 96 10.07 7.44 -2.25
N LEU A 97 8.78 7.66 -2.06
CA LEU A 97 8.18 7.78 -0.73
C LEU A 97 8.32 6.48 0.06
N TYR A 98 8.06 5.33 -0.58
CA TYR A 98 8.22 4.04 0.06
C TYR A 98 9.69 3.78 0.42
N GLU A 99 10.62 4.03 -0.49
CA GLU A 99 12.06 3.82 -0.24
C GLU A 99 12.55 4.65 0.95
N ARG A 100 12.00 5.85 1.11
CA ARG A 100 12.38 6.77 2.20
C ARG A 100 11.71 6.41 3.53
N PHE A 101 10.45 5.97 3.49
CA PHE A 101 9.62 5.82 4.69
C PHE A 101 9.10 4.40 4.94
N ARG A 102 9.73 3.40 4.37
CA ARG A 102 9.27 2.00 4.45
C ARG A 102 9.13 1.43 5.87
N ASP A 103 9.78 2.06 6.84
CA ASP A 103 9.68 1.63 8.23
C ASP A 103 8.36 2.05 8.90
N TYR A 104 7.62 2.95 8.27
CA TYR A 104 6.40 3.53 8.83
C TYR A 104 5.11 2.93 8.30
N TYR A 105 5.13 2.29 7.13
CA TYR A 105 3.92 1.73 6.53
C TYR A 105 4.22 0.55 5.61
N SER A 106 3.21 -0.28 5.41
CA SER A 106 3.24 -1.37 4.43
C SER A 106 1.81 -1.80 4.13
N TYR A 107 1.65 -2.72 3.20
CA TYR A 107 0.39 -3.46 3.13
C TYR A 107 0.33 -4.40 4.30
N GLY A 108 -0.76 -4.33 5.07
CA GLY A 108 -1.10 -5.34 6.02
C GLY A 108 -1.96 -6.39 5.34
N VAL A 109 -1.61 -7.65 5.49
CA VAL A 109 -2.40 -8.76 4.98
C VAL A 109 -3.17 -9.37 6.14
N TYR A 110 -4.49 -9.33 6.05
CA TYR A 110 -5.38 -9.76 7.12
C TYR A 110 -6.12 -11.01 6.69
N VAL A 111 -5.98 -12.06 7.47
CA VAL A 111 -6.70 -13.32 7.24
C VAL A 111 -7.84 -13.37 8.25
N ALA A 112 -9.06 -13.46 7.77
CA ALA A 112 -10.23 -13.47 8.64
C ALA A 112 -11.28 -14.46 8.13
N LYS A 113 -12.10 -14.93 9.05
CA LYS A 113 -13.14 -15.90 8.78
C LYS A 113 -14.50 -15.26 9.05
N LYS A 114 -15.41 -15.35 8.11
CA LYS A 114 -16.77 -14.83 8.29
C LYS A 114 -17.49 -15.67 9.34
N VAL A 115 -18.04 -15.04 10.33
CA VAL A 115 -18.81 -15.71 11.39
C VAL A 115 -20.28 -15.35 11.34
#